data_1bc9e10756a2da3100c867be9c919f55
#
_entry.id   1bc9e10756a2da3100c867be9c919f55
#
_cell.length_a   1.000
_cell.length_b   1.000
_cell.length_c   1.000
_cell.angle_alpha   90.00
_cell.angle_beta   90.00
_cell.angle_gamma   90.00
#
_symmetry.space_group_name_H-M   'P 1'
#
loop_
_entity.id
_entity.type
_entity.pdbx_description
1 polymer ?
#
loop_
_entity_poly.entity_id
_entity_poly.type
_entity_poly.pdbx_seq_one_letter_code
_entity_poly.pdbx_strand_id
1 'polypeptide(L)'
;MKDKVVFIAGTRPELIKIAPVVNAVNASVIFTGQHFDKNMSNDFFNLLKYEEFISLDHNPKDTTSHLKETAHKIALEINKLDVNKVIVQGDTNSTLAGSIAAKSTNKKLYFIESGMRSKDLSQIEEYNRVIVSHMSDVNFCNHESNKVHLLNENIAEERIFLTGSTVFASVNGVELGDNPILKTDYILLTLHRPENVDKIDKLLALLEIIDKLNYSVIFMIT
;
A
#
# COMPACT_ATOMS: atom_id res chain seq x y z
N MET A 1 -15.35 -25.34 0.88
CA MET A 1 -15.76 -23.92 1.00
C MET A 1 -14.69 -23.09 0.33
N LYS A 2 -15.04 -22.17 -0.60
CA LYS A 2 -14.08 -21.19 -1.13
C LYS A 2 -13.55 -20.35 0.05
N ASP A 3 -12.25 -20.20 0.14
CA ASP A 3 -11.64 -19.30 1.13
C ASP A 3 -12.12 -17.85 0.87
N LYS A 4 -12.80 -17.28 1.84
CA LYS A 4 -13.23 -15.90 1.77
C LYS A 4 -12.11 -14.99 2.27
N VAL A 5 -11.68 -14.08 1.45
CA VAL A 5 -10.51 -13.24 1.67
C VAL A 5 -10.91 -11.77 1.60
N VAL A 6 -10.33 -10.95 2.47
CA VAL A 6 -10.46 -9.49 2.40
C VAL A 6 -9.08 -8.84 2.43
N PHE A 7 -8.89 -7.84 1.57
CA PHE A 7 -7.71 -6.99 1.56
C PHE A 7 -7.98 -5.68 2.30
N ILE A 8 -6.98 -5.20 3.02
CA ILE A 8 -7.01 -3.88 3.65
C ILE A 8 -6.01 -2.98 2.93
N ALA A 9 -6.47 -1.82 2.50
CA ALA A 9 -5.64 -0.79 1.87
C ALA A 9 -6.01 0.60 2.37
N GLY A 10 -5.03 1.50 2.50
CA GLY A 10 -5.24 2.87 2.96
C GLY A 10 -4.89 3.92 1.93
N THR A 11 -4.13 3.56 0.90
CA THR A 11 -3.61 4.50 -0.10
C THR A 11 -3.80 4.00 -1.54
N ARG A 12 -3.73 4.93 -2.51
CA ARG A 12 -3.79 4.58 -3.95
C ARG A 12 -2.68 3.62 -4.38
N PRO A 13 -1.40 3.83 -4.00
CA PRO A 13 -0.34 2.89 -4.33
C PRO A 13 -0.61 1.47 -3.82
N GLU A 14 -1.15 1.33 -2.63
CA GLU A 14 -1.53 0.02 -2.10
C GLU A 14 -2.62 -0.63 -2.95
N LEU A 15 -3.69 0.11 -3.30
CA LEU A 15 -4.75 -0.40 -4.17
C LEU A 15 -4.22 -0.89 -5.52
N ILE A 16 -3.32 -0.12 -6.16
CA ILE A 16 -2.70 -0.52 -7.43
C ILE A 16 -1.92 -1.82 -7.26
N LYS A 17 -1.12 -1.93 -6.20
CA LYS A 17 -0.28 -3.11 -5.94
C LYS A 17 -1.07 -4.37 -5.62
N ILE A 18 -2.19 -4.26 -4.90
CA ILE A 18 -3.01 -5.43 -4.54
C ILE A 18 -3.97 -5.85 -5.64
N ALA A 19 -4.32 -4.98 -6.58
CA ALA A 19 -5.33 -5.23 -7.60
C ALA A 19 -5.16 -6.56 -8.37
N PRO A 20 -3.98 -6.93 -8.87
CA PRO A 20 -3.82 -8.21 -9.58
C PRO A 20 -4.13 -9.41 -8.69
N VAL A 21 -3.78 -9.34 -7.40
CA VAL A 21 -4.01 -10.44 -6.46
C VAL A 21 -5.48 -10.50 -6.05
N VAL A 22 -6.09 -9.34 -5.77
CA VAL A 22 -7.54 -9.25 -5.46
C VAL A 22 -8.38 -9.89 -6.58
N ASN A 23 -8.08 -9.51 -7.84
CA ASN A 23 -8.80 -10.05 -8.99
C ASN A 23 -8.57 -11.56 -9.19
N ALA A 24 -7.35 -12.05 -8.93
CA ALA A 24 -7.02 -13.47 -9.09
C ALA A 24 -7.73 -14.37 -8.06
N VAL A 25 -7.96 -13.87 -6.85
CA VAL A 25 -8.59 -14.66 -5.77
C VAL A 25 -10.05 -14.31 -5.53
N ASN A 26 -10.57 -13.32 -6.26
CA ASN A 26 -11.94 -12.84 -6.13
C ASN A 26 -12.26 -12.41 -4.70
N ALA A 27 -11.59 -11.39 -4.23
CA ALA A 27 -11.65 -10.92 -2.84
C ALA A 27 -12.33 -9.55 -2.71
N SER A 28 -12.84 -9.28 -1.53
CA SER A 28 -13.32 -7.95 -1.14
C SER A 28 -12.14 -7.05 -0.73
N VAL A 29 -12.34 -5.74 -0.78
CA VAL A 29 -11.37 -4.74 -0.32
C VAL A 29 -12.04 -3.81 0.69
N ILE A 30 -11.40 -3.61 1.84
CA ILE A 30 -11.74 -2.54 2.78
C ILE A 30 -10.70 -1.43 2.61
N PHE A 31 -11.17 -0.27 2.17
CA PHE A 31 -10.34 0.91 1.98
C PHE A 31 -10.51 1.88 3.16
N THR A 32 -9.41 2.17 3.84
CA THR A 32 -9.42 3.01 5.05
C THR A 32 -9.22 4.49 4.75
N GLY A 33 -8.78 4.85 3.58
CA GLY A 33 -8.47 6.16 2.98
C GLY A 33 -8.34 7.32 3.95
N GLN A 34 -7.15 7.85 4.15
CA GLN A 34 -6.91 9.03 5.00
C GLN A 34 -7.43 10.33 4.36
N HIS A 35 -7.53 10.36 3.03
CA HIS A 35 -8.06 11.46 2.23
C HIS A 35 -8.88 10.86 1.09
N PHE A 36 -10.16 10.68 1.34
CA PHE A 36 -11.12 10.42 0.29
C PHE A 36 -11.42 11.75 -0.40
N ASP A 37 -10.56 12.15 -1.34
CA ASP A 37 -10.94 13.18 -2.28
C ASP A 37 -12.08 12.58 -3.14
N LYS A 38 -13.29 13.15 -3.06
CA LYS A 38 -14.46 12.71 -3.86
C LYS A 38 -14.18 12.72 -5.36
N ASN A 39 -13.08 13.36 -5.77
CA ASN A 39 -12.52 13.38 -7.12
C ASN A 39 -11.57 12.20 -7.42
N MET A 40 -11.33 11.30 -6.48
CA MET A 40 -10.78 9.96 -6.82
C MET A 40 -11.85 9.23 -7.61
N SER A 41 -11.85 9.52 -8.88
CA SER A 41 -12.88 9.20 -9.83
C SER A 41 -13.24 7.72 -9.80
N ASN A 42 -14.51 7.43 -10.00
CA ASN A 42 -15.03 6.09 -10.30
C ASN A 42 -14.15 5.37 -11.36
N ASP A 43 -13.47 6.12 -12.24
CA ASP A 43 -12.55 5.60 -13.25
C ASP A 43 -11.35 4.87 -12.65
N PHE A 44 -10.81 5.34 -11.50
CA PHE A 44 -9.73 4.63 -10.82
C PHE A 44 -10.21 3.29 -10.23
N PHE A 45 -11.41 3.25 -9.67
CA PHE A 45 -12.01 2.01 -9.17
C PHE A 45 -12.47 1.09 -10.29
N ASN A 46 -12.84 1.63 -11.45
CA ASN A 46 -13.19 0.84 -12.64
C ASN A 46 -11.97 0.13 -13.26
N LEU A 47 -10.75 0.68 -13.12
CA LEU A 47 -9.50 0.02 -13.50
C LEU A 47 -9.18 -1.18 -12.60
N LEU A 48 -9.64 -1.15 -11.35
CA LEU A 48 -9.43 -2.18 -10.35
C LEU A 48 -10.74 -2.98 -10.25
N LYS A 49 -10.82 -4.10 -10.93
CA LYS A 49 -12.01 -5.00 -10.97
C LYS A 49 -12.20 -5.71 -9.61
N TYR A 50 -12.67 -4.98 -8.59
CA TYR A 50 -13.03 -5.58 -7.29
C TYR A 50 -14.46 -6.13 -7.33
N GLU A 51 -14.72 -7.28 -6.72
CA GLU A 51 -16.09 -7.77 -6.51
C GLU A 51 -16.87 -6.92 -5.51
N GLU A 52 -16.21 -6.54 -4.43
CA GLU A 52 -16.80 -5.76 -3.35
C GLU A 52 -15.77 -4.78 -2.78
N PHE A 53 -16.14 -3.51 -2.74
CA PHE A 53 -15.30 -2.44 -2.23
C PHE A 53 -16.02 -1.67 -1.12
N ILE A 54 -15.44 -1.69 0.07
CA ILE A 54 -15.97 -1.02 1.26
C ILE A 54 -15.05 0.13 1.61
N SER A 55 -15.53 1.37 1.43
CA SER A 55 -14.82 2.55 1.92
C SER A 55 -15.23 2.86 3.35
N LEU A 56 -14.25 2.96 4.24
CA LEU A 56 -14.51 3.41 5.61
C LEU A 56 -14.61 4.93 5.64
N ASP A 57 -15.77 5.46 5.98
CA ASP A 57 -15.94 6.89 6.25
C ASP A 57 -15.26 7.21 7.59
N HIS A 58 -14.11 7.92 7.51
CA HIS A 58 -13.27 8.11 8.67
C HIS A 58 -12.38 9.35 8.53
N ASN A 59 -12.52 10.27 9.48
CA ASN A 59 -11.68 11.47 9.57
C ASN A 59 -11.15 11.62 11.01
N PRO A 60 -10.09 10.89 11.36
CA PRO A 60 -9.53 10.92 12.71
C PRO A 60 -8.85 12.25 13.02
N LYS A 61 -8.92 12.65 14.30
CA LYS A 61 -8.37 13.93 14.76
C LYS A 61 -6.85 13.89 14.98
N ASP A 62 -6.29 12.72 15.27
CA ASP A 62 -4.86 12.52 15.55
C ASP A 62 -4.45 11.08 15.22
N THR A 63 -3.11 10.83 15.15
CA THR A 63 -2.55 9.54 14.74
C THR A 63 -2.94 8.37 15.66
N THR A 64 -3.00 8.59 16.98
CA THR A 64 -3.31 7.52 17.93
C THR A 64 -4.79 7.16 17.88
N SER A 65 -5.69 8.14 17.85
CA SER A 65 -7.12 7.95 17.63
C SER A 65 -7.37 7.29 16.28
N HIS A 66 -6.61 7.72 15.26
CA HIS A 66 -6.67 7.14 13.93
C HIS A 66 -6.44 5.63 13.92
N LEU A 67 -5.34 5.15 14.49
CA LEU A 67 -5.01 3.73 14.52
C LEU A 67 -6.10 2.90 15.23
N LYS A 68 -6.53 3.36 16.42
CA LYS A 68 -7.55 2.68 17.22
C LYS A 68 -8.90 2.60 16.50
N GLU A 69 -9.38 3.74 15.98
CA GLU A 69 -10.69 3.81 15.34
C GLU A 69 -10.70 3.05 14.01
N THR A 70 -9.63 3.15 13.23
CA THR A 70 -9.47 2.41 11.98
C THR A 70 -9.48 0.91 12.23
N ALA A 71 -8.69 0.42 13.18
CA ALA A 71 -8.67 -1.00 13.54
C ALA A 71 -10.05 -1.50 14.00
N HIS A 72 -10.76 -0.70 14.79
CA HIS A 72 -12.11 -1.05 15.25
C HIS A 72 -13.11 -1.14 14.08
N LYS A 73 -13.13 -0.16 13.18
CA LYS A 73 -14.01 -0.15 12.00
C LYS A 73 -13.70 -1.32 11.07
N ILE A 74 -12.42 -1.60 10.80
CA ILE A 74 -12.01 -2.78 10.01
C ILE A 74 -12.52 -4.07 10.67
N ALA A 75 -12.38 -4.22 11.98
CA ALA A 75 -12.84 -5.40 12.70
C ALA A 75 -14.36 -5.61 12.57
N LEU A 76 -15.14 -4.53 12.60
CA LEU A 76 -16.60 -4.60 12.38
C LEU A 76 -16.93 -5.10 10.97
N GLU A 77 -16.24 -4.60 9.93
CA GLU A 77 -16.47 -5.02 8.55
C GLU A 77 -16.00 -6.47 8.31
N ILE A 78 -14.85 -6.89 8.86
CA ILE A 78 -14.38 -8.28 8.80
C ILE A 78 -15.44 -9.24 9.35
N ASN A 79 -16.09 -8.89 10.45
CA ASN A 79 -17.12 -9.73 11.05
C ASN A 79 -18.41 -9.80 10.21
N LYS A 80 -18.78 -8.72 9.50
CA LYS A 80 -19.93 -8.72 8.57
C LYS A 80 -19.67 -9.56 7.32
N LEU A 81 -18.45 -9.50 6.79
CA LEU A 81 -18.06 -10.22 5.56
C LEU A 81 -17.91 -11.74 5.72
N ASP A 82 -17.90 -12.25 6.95
CA ASP A 82 -17.67 -13.67 7.24
C ASP A 82 -16.43 -14.26 6.55
N VAL A 83 -15.34 -13.46 6.52
CA VAL A 83 -14.05 -13.86 5.94
C VAL A 83 -13.22 -14.64 6.96
N ASN A 84 -12.29 -15.48 6.48
CA ASN A 84 -11.36 -16.22 7.34
C ASN A 84 -9.90 -15.79 7.16
N LYS A 85 -9.60 -15.02 6.11
CA LYS A 85 -8.26 -14.50 5.80
C LYS A 85 -8.31 -13.01 5.57
N VAL A 86 -7.36 -12.30 6.17
CA VAL A 86 -7.13 -10.87 5.97
C VAL A 86 -5.75 -10.70 5.36
N ILE A 87 -5.67 -9.93 4.29
CA ILE A 87 -4.41 -9.62 3.61
C ILE A 87 -4.14 -8.13 3.74
N VAL A 88 -2.92 -7.80 4.16
CA VAL A 88 -2.40 -6.44 4.24
C VAL A 88 -1.17 -6.30 3.36
N GLN A 89 -0.84 -5.07 2.94
CA GLN A 89 0.29 -4.80 2.07
C GLN A 89 0.98 -3.50 2.48
N GLY A 90 2.32 -3.47 2.39
CA GLY A 90 3.10 -2.25 2.63
C GLY A 90 3.29 -1.92 4.10
N ASP A 91 3.38 -0.63 4.41
CA ASP A 91 3.91 -0.15 5.69
C ASP A 91 3.12 1.00 6.33
N THR A 92 1.94 1.29 5.80
CA THR A 92 1.09 2.36 6.29
C THR A 92 0.46 2.04 7.66
N ASN A 93 -0.09 3.07 8.32
CA ASN A 93 -0.90 2.86 9.53
C ASN A 93 -2.14 2.00 9.26
N SER A 94 -2.65 2.01 8.03
CA SER A 94 -3.77 1.13 7.61
C SER A 94 -3.37 -0.34 7.61
N THR A 95 -2.12 -0.64 7.19
CA THR A 95 -1.53 -1.98 7.26
C THR A 95 -1.47 -2.48 8.70
N LEU A 96 -1.00 -1.64 9.63
CA LEU A 96 -0.96 -1.98 11.05
C LEU A 96 -2.37 -2.13 11.64
N ALA A 97 -3.29 -1.20 11.34
CA ALA A 97 -4.68 -1.26 11.81
C ALA A 97 -5.40 -2.53 11.32
N GLY A 98 -5.21 -2.88 10.05
CA GLY A 98 -5.74 -4.11 9.46
C GLY A 98 -5.19 -5.37 10.14
N SER A 99 -3.90 -5.36 10.48
CA SER A 99 -3.26 -6.47 11.19
C SER A 99 -3.80 -6.66 12.61
N ILE A 100 -3.99 -5.57 13.35
CA ILE A 100 -4.62 -5.57 14.68
C ILE A 100 -6.06 -6.10 14.57
N ALA A 101 -6.84 -5.60 13.61
CA ALA A 101 -8.21 -6.03 13.37
C ALA A 101 -8.30 -7.53 13.05
N ALA A 102 -7.43 -8.04 12.17
CA ALA A 102 -7.36 -9.45 11.84
C ALA A 102 -7.13 -10.33 13.07
N LYS A 103 -6.14 -9.98 13.90
CA LYS A 103 -5.82 -10.77 15.10
C LYS A 103 -6.89 -10.63 16.19
N SER A 104 -7.48 -9.45 16.39
CA SER A 104 -8.55 -9.24 17.35
C SER A 104 -9.85 -10.00 17.00
N THR A 105 -10.06 -10.28 15.71
CA THR A 105 -11.20 -11.06 15.19
C THR A 105 -10.85 -12.54 14.93
N ASN A 106 -9.67 -12.99 15.37
CA ASN A 106 -9.18 -14.38 15.24
C ASN A 106 -9.13 -14.85 13.76
N LYS A 107 -8.73 -13.96 12.84
CA LYS A 107 -8.54 -14.26 11.42
C LYS A 107 -7.06 -14.53 11.11
N LYS A 108 -6.82 -15.32 10.06
CA LYS A 108 -5.46 -15.51 9.52
C LYS A 108 -4.98 -14.24 8.86
N LEU A 109 -3.78 -13.79 9.19
CA LEU A 109 -3.16 -12.59 8.65
C LEU A 109 -2.07 -12.94 7.65
N TYR A 110 -2.17 -12.41 6.43
CA TYR A 110 -1.22 -12.56 5.35
C TYR A 110 -0.65 -11.19 4.99
N PHE A 111 0.66 -11.11 4.82
CA PHE A 111 1.35 -9.84 4.61
C PHE A 111 2.13 -9.85 3.29
N ILE A 112 1.76 -8.97 2.35
CA ILE A 112 2.42 -8.76 1.07
C ILE A 112 3.46 -7.63 1.21
N GLU A 113 4.61 -7.77 0.54
CA GLU A 113 5.82 -6.92 0.67
C GLU A 113 6.48 -7.03 2.04
N SER A 114 6.37 -8.18 2.67
CA SER A 114 7.00 -8.42 3.96
C SER A 114 8.52 -8.49 3.87
N GLY A 115 9.19 -8.14 4.97
CA GLY A 115 10.65 -8.24 5.11
C GLY A 115 11.45 -7.06 4.53
N MET A 116 10.81 -6.05 3.97
CA MET A 116 11.48 -4.78 3.65
C MET A 116 11.92 -4.09 4.94
N ARG A 117 13.17 -3.59 4.96
CA ARG A 117 13.76 -2.90 6.13
C ARG A 117 14.59 -1.71 5.67
N SER A 118 14.27 -0.52 6.19
CA SER A 118 15.10 0.68 6.05
C SER A 118 16.16 0.76 7.15
N LYS A 119 15.89 0.10 8.30
CA LYS A 119 16.68 0.18 9.54
C LYS A 119 16.70 1.59 10.15
N ASP A 120 15.86 2.49 9.67
CA ASP A 120 15.70 3.84 10.19
C ASP A 120 14.48 3.89 11.12
N LEU A 121 14.75 3.77 12.41
CA LEU A 121 13.72 3.79 13.46
C LEU A 121 13.12 5.19 13.70
N SER A 122 13.55 6.24 12.99
CA SER A 122 12.86 7.53 13.01
C SER A 122 11.56 7.50 12.17
N GLN A 123 11.40 6.49 11.32
CA GLN A 123 10.24 6.31 10.44
C GLN A 123 9.22 5.39 11.09
N ILE A 124 7.99 5.84 11.20
CA ILE A 124 6.88 5.02 11.73
C ILE A 124 6.61 3.78 10.85
N GLU A 125 6.86 3.90 9.55
CA GLU A 125 6.74 2.83 8.57
C GLU A 125 7.66 1.64 8.89
N GLU A 126 8.84 1.89 9.44
CA GLU A 126 9.75 0.82 9.83
C GLU A 126 9.20 0.00 11.02
N TYR A 127 8.61 0.68 12.01
CA TYR A 127 7.92 -0.02 13.09
C TYR A 127 6.74 -0.85 12.56
N ASN A 128 5.95 -0.28 11.65
CA ASN A 128 4.83 -0.99 11.05
C ASN A 128 5.30 -2.27 10.34
N ARG A 129 6.37 -2.20 9.52
CA ARG A 129 6.94 -3.36 8.82
C ARG A 129 7.35 -4.47 9.78
N VAL A 130 8.08 -4.13 10.85
CA VAL A 130 8.55 -5.09 11.84
C VAL A 130 7.37 -5.73 12.57
N ILE A 131 6.49 -4.93 13.14
CA ILE A 131 5.34 -5.41 13.92
C ILE A 131 4.45 -6.32 13.08
N VAL A 132 4.07 -5.87 11.87
CA VAL A 132 3.17 -6.63 10.99
C VAL A 132 3.81 -7.94 10.53
N SER A 133 5.12 -7.96 10.22
CA SER A 133 5.82 -9.20 9.86
C SER A 133 5.73 -10.25 10.97
N HIS A 134 5.90 -9.85 12.23
CA HIS A 134 5.81 -10.75 13.38
C HIS A 134 4.38 -11.21 13.67
N MET A 135 3.39 -10.33 13.48
CA MET A 135 1.97 -10.66 13.67
C MET A 135 1.44 -11.62 12.61
N SER A 136 2.01 -11.64 11.40
CA SER A 136 1.46 -12.35 10.25
C SER A 136 1.63 -13.87 10.36
N ASP A 137 0.61 -14.61 9.98
CA ASP A 137 0.69 -16.08 9.85
C ASP A 137 1.50 -16.47 8.60
N VAL A 138 1.46 -15.63 7.54
CA VAL A 138 2.19 -15.83 6.30
C VAL A 138 2.79 -14.49 5.83
N ASN A 139 4.05 -14.52 5.43
CA ASN A 139 4.83 -13.40 4.93
C ASN A 139 5.22 -13.64 3.47
N PHE A 140 4.76 -12.81 2.56
CA PHE A 140 5.14 -12.84 1.14
C PHE A 140 6.23 -11.81 0.86
N CYS A 141 7.43 -12.29 0.53
CA CYS A 141 8.60 -11.47 0.24
C CYS A 141 8.74 -11.25 -1.26
N ASN A 142 9.08 -10.02 -1.65
CA ASN A 142 9.34 -9.68 -3.06
C ASN A 142 10.80 -9.90 -3.48
N HIS A 143 11.73 -10.06 -2.55
CA HIS A 143 13.15 -10.29 -2.85
C HIS A 143 13.79 -11.17 -1.79
N GLU A 144 14.89 -11.87 -2.16
CA GLU A 144 15.64 -12.77 -1.27
C GLU A 144 16.18 -12.05 -0.03
N SER A 145 16.67 -10.81 -0.17
CA SER A 145 17.11 -10.02 0.98
C SER A 145 16.03 -9.81 2.03
N ASN A 146 14.78 -9.71 1.61
CA ASN A 146 13.64 -9.55 2.52
C ASN A 146 13.38 -10.85 3.32
N LYS A 147 13.51 -12.01 2.65
CA LYS A 147 13.46 -13.31 3.34
C LYS A 147 14.57 -13.40 4.39
N VAL A 148 15.79 -12.99 4.05
CA VAL A 148 16.94 -12.98 4.99
C VAL A 148 16.66 -12.09 6.20
N HIS A 149 16.05 -10.91 6.01
CA HIS A 149 15.68 -10.04 7.14
C HIS A 149 14.73 -10.75 8.10
N LEU A 150 13.67 -11.38 7.59
CA LEU A 150 12.69 -12.09 8.40
C LEU A 150 13.28 -13.27 9.17
N LEU A 151 14.17 -14.04 8.53
CA LEU A 151 14.88 -15.14 9.18
C LEU A 151 15.80 -14.64 10.32
N ASN A 152 16.52 -13.53 10.11
CA ASN A 152 17.36 -12.90 11.13
C ASN A 152 16.54 -12.33 12.30
N GLU A 153 15.27 -12.04 12.08
CA GLU A 153 14.31 -11.62 13.11
C GLU A 153 13.58 -12.81 13.77
N ASN A 154 14.05 -14.04 13.53
CA ASN A 154 13.50 -15.29 14.07
C ASN A 154 12.04 -15.57 13.65
N ILE A 155 11.61 -15.09 12.49
CA ILE A 155 10.35 -15.54 11.90
C ILE A 155 10.58 -16.91 11.27
N ALA A 156 9.75 -17.88 11.63
CA ALA A 156 9.88 -19.26 11.19
C ALA A 156 9.81 -19.39 9.65
N GLU A 157 10.71 -20.17 9.06
CA GLU A 157 10.85 -20.26 7.59
C GLU A 157 9.57 -20.72 6.89
N GLU A 158 8.80 -21.61 7.51
CA GLU A 158 7.52 -22.08 6.99
C GLU A 158 6.44 -20.98 6.88
N ARG A 159 6.67 -19.82 7.49
CA ARG A 159 5.79 -18.63 7.38
C ARG A 159 6.28 -17.65 6.31
N ILE A 160 7.37 -17.94 5.59
CA ILE A 160 8.00 -17.00 4.65
C ILE A 160 7.97 -17.59 3.24
N PHE A 161 7.42 -16.82 2.30
CA PHE A 161 7.30 -17.23 0.89
C PHE A 161 7.89 -16.14 -0.01
N LEU A 162 8.86 -16.50 -0.85
CA LEU A 162 9.40 -15.62 -1.88
C LEU A 162 8.51 -15.68 -3.12
N THR A 163 7.80 -14.58 -3.41
CA THR A 163 6.77 -14.53 -4.47
C THR A 163 7.05 -13.49 -5.54
N GLY A 164 8.01 -12.61 -5.33
CA GLY A 164 8.21 -11.45 -6.19
C GLY A 164 7.26 -10.28 -5.84
N SER A 165 7.36 -9.20 -6.61
CA SER A 165 6.60 -7.97 -6.37
C SER A 165 5.32 -7.93 -7.19
N THR A 166 4.22 -7.59 -6.56
CA THR A 166 2.90 -7.38 -7.20
C THR A 166 2.90 -6.18 -8.16
N VAL A 167 3.84 -5.24 -8.00
CA VAL A 167 4.02 -4.09 -8.91
C VAL A 167 4.19 -4.52 -10.36
N PHE A 168 4.96 -5.60 -10.62
CA PHE A 168 5.14 -6.11 -11.99
C PHE A 168 3.82 -6.58 -12.61
N ALA A 169 3.00 -7.27 -11.84
CA ALA A 169 1.69 -7.71 -12.32
C ALA A 169 0.76 -6.51 -12.57
N SER A 170 0.82 -5.48 -11.72
CA SER A 170 0.04 -4.26 -11.90
C SER A 170 0.43 -3.50 -13.17
N VAL A 171 1.73 -3.33 -13.42
CA VAL A 171 2.23 -2.64 -14.62
C VAL A 171 1.89 -3.42 -15.89
N ASN A 172 2.09 -4.74 -15.88
CA ASN A 172 1.79 -5.59 -17.03
C ASN A 172 0.28 -5.70 -17.33
N GLY A 173 -0.57 -5.41 -16.35
CA GLY A 173 -2.02 -5.40 -16.52
C GLY A 173 -2.59 -4.08 -17.06
N VAL A 174 -1.76 -3.06 -17.24
CA VAL A 174 -2.18 -1.76 -17.79
C VAL A 174 -2.01 -1.76 -19.29
N GLU A 175 -3.10 -1.58 -20.04
CA GLU A 175 -3.04 -1.29 -21.46
C GLU A 175 -2.54 0.14 -21.65
N LEU A 176 -1.33 0.27 -22.20
CA LEU A 176 -0.79 1.56 -22.57
C LEU A 176 -1.49 2.06 -23.84
N GLY A 177 -2.09 3.25 -23.76
CA GLY A 177 -2.63 3.90 -24.96
C GLY A 177 -1.54 4.28 -25.95
N ASP A 178 -1.90 4.34 -27.22
CA ASP A 178 -0.98 4.65 -28.34
C ASP A 178 -0.54 6.13 -28.41
N ASN A 179 -1.04 6.98 -27.53
CA ASN A 179 -0.74 8.41 -27.52
C ASN A 179 0.27 8.77 -26.43
N PRO A 180 1.56 8.87 -26.75
CA PRO A 180 2.54 9.41 -25.81
C PRO A 180 2.20 10.86 -25.43
N ILE A 181 2.40 11.24 -24.19
CA ILE A 181 2.17 12.62 -23.71
C ILE A 181 3.03 13.61 -24.49
N LEU A 182 4.27 13.22 -24.78
CA LEU A 182 5.17 13.96 -25.67
C LEU A 182 5.75 13.01 -26.71
N LYS A 183 6.00 13.56 -27.91
CA LYS A 183 6.65 12.82 -29.00
C LYS A 183 8.19 12.84 -28.97
N THR A 184 8.75 13.52 -27.97
CA THR A 184 10.19 13.66 -27.75
C THR A 184 10.57 13.05 -26.43
N ASP A 185 11.85 12.77 -26.22
CA ASP A 185 12.37 12.34 -24.93
C ASP A 185 12.08 13.40 -23.86
N TYR A 186 11.72 12.95 -22.67
CA TYR A 186 11.42 13.82 -21.55
C TYR A 186 11.84 13.18 -20.21
N ILE A 187 11.99 14.03 -19.22
CA ILE A 187 12.21 13.62 -17.82
C ILE A 187 10.87 13.68 -17.09
N LEU A 188 10.48 12.57 -16.47
CA LEU A 188 9.34 12.57 -15.55
C LEU A 188 9.83 12.92 -14.16
N LEU A 189 9.35 14.05 -13.61
CA LEU A 189 9.69 14.53 -12.28
C LEU A 189 8.53 14.35 -11.31
N THR A 190 8.81 13.81 -10.13
CA THR A 190 7.89 13.80 -9.00
C THR A 190 8.61 14.27 -7.75
N LEU A 191 8.02 15.21 -7.00
CA LEU A 191 8.50 15.71 -5.71
C LEU A 191 7.34 15.64 -4.73
N HIS A 192 7.46 14.79 -3.73
CA HIS A 192 6.38 14.52 -2.75
C HIS A 192 6.87 14.39 -1.30
N ARG A 193 8.16 14.63 -1.03
CA ARG A 193 8.70 14.59 0.33
C ARG A 193 8.60 15.96 0.98
N PRO A 194 8.04 16.09 2.22
CA PRO A 194 7.87 17.35 2.92
C PRO A 194 9.15 18.19 2.99
N GLU A 195 10.30 17.55 3.25
CA GLU A 195 11.59 18.23 3.30
C GLU A 195 12.01 18.90 1.98
N ASN A 196 11.41 18.53 0.86
CA ASN A 196 11.68 19.09 -0.46
C ASN A 196 10.62 20.10 -0.92
N VAL A 197 9.37 19.97 -0.46
CA VAL A 197 8.25 20.78 -0.97
C VAL A 197 7.72 21.80 0.03
N ASP A 198 7.86 21.57 1.35
CA ASP A 198 7.32 22.46 2.38
C ASP A 198 8.17 23.72 2.58
N LYS A 199 9.43 23.71 2.13
CA LYS A 199 10.34 24.87 2.17
C LYS A 199 10.45 25.48 0.79
N ILE A 200 9.79 26.62 0.60
CA ILE A 200 9.70 27.29 -0.70
C ILE A 200 11.07 27.57 -1.33
N ASP A 201 12.05 28.02 -0.52
CA ASP A 201 13.39 28.31 -1.03
C ASP A 201 14.09 27.06 -1.58
N LYS A 202 13.88 25.90 -0.92
CA LYS A 202 14.46 24.64 -1.36
C LYS A 202 13.79 24.13 -2.63
N LEU A 203 12.47 24.24 -2.71
CA LEU A 203 11.71 23.88 -3.89
C LEU A 203 12.12 24.73 -5.10
N LEU A 204 12.23 26.07 -4.92
CA LEU A 204 12.68 26.97 -5.98
C LEU A 204 14.09 26.63 -6.46
N ALA A 205 15.03 26.36 -5.54
CA ALA A 205 16.39 25.95 -5.90
C ALA A 205 16.43 24.64 -6.71
N LEU A 206 15.58 23.68 -6.37
CA LEU A 206 15.44 22.42 -7.14
C LEU A 206 14.88 22.70 -8.55
N LEU A 207 13.84 23.53 -8.66
CA LEU A 207 13.23 23.90 -9.94
C LEU A 207 14.20 24.67 -10.82
N GLU A 208 15.02 25.58 -10.27
CA GLU A 208 16.07 26.29 -11.01
C GLU A 208 17.15 25.35 -11.58
N ILE A 209 17.48 24.26 -10.87
CA ILE A 209 18.39 23.25 -11.39
C ILE A 209 17.76 22.50 -12.56
N ILE A 210 16.48 22.14 -12.41
CA ILE A 210 15.72 21.39 -13.42
C ILE A 210 15.54 22.22 -14.69
N ASP A 211 15.25 23.52 -14.55
CA ASP A 211 15.10 24.47 -15.67
C ASP A 211 16.37 24.61 -16.54
N LYS A 212 17.54 24.33 -15.96
CA LYS A 212 18.83 24.31 -16.69
C LYS A 212 19.07 23.03 -17.47
N LEU A 213 18.22 21.99 -17.31
CA LEU A 213 18.35 20.76 -18.08
C LEU A 213 17.87 21.01 -19.51
N ASN A 214 18.64 20.53 -20.48
CA ASN A 214 18.28 20.61 -21.92
C ASN A 214 17.32 19.48 -22.31
N TYR A 215 16.24 19.27 -21.52
CA TYR A 215 15.22 18.27 -21.74
C TYR A 215 13.84 18.83 -21.43
N SER A 216 12.83 18.33 -22.12
CA SER A 216 11.45 18.55 -21.70
C SER A 216 11.20 17.85 -20.37
N VAL A 217 10.58 18.54 -19.43
CA VAL A 217 10.27 17.97 -18.09
C VAL A 217 8.76 17.94 -17.89
N ILE A 218 8.24 16.76 -17.56
CA ILE A 218 6.86 16.60 -17.10
C ILE A 218 6.88 16.53 -15.58
N PHE A 219 6.36 17.54 -14.91
CA PHE A 219 6.28 17.60 -13.46
C PHE A 219 4.91 17.11 -12.99
N MET A 220 4.87 15.94 -12.31
CA MET A 220 3.67 15.44 -11.66
C MET A 220 3.50 16.13 -10.31
N ILE A 221 2.44 16.92 -10.18
CA ILE A 221 2.00 17.52 -8.92
C ILE A 221 1.00 16.54 -8.29
N THR A 222 1.35 16.02 -7.10
CA THR A 222 0.56 15.05 -6.34
C THR A 222 0.11 15.62 -5.02
#